data_575924655c8ecc270ee86852c928383c
#
_entry.id   575924655c8ecc270ee86852c928383c
#
_cell.length_a   1.000
_cell.length_b   1.000
_cell.length_c   1.000
_cell.angle_alpha   90.00
_cell.angle_beta   90.00
_cell.angle_gamma   90.00
#
_symmetry.space_group_name_H-M   'P 1'
#
loop_
_entity.id
_entity.type
_entity.pdbx_description
1 polymer ?
#
loop_
_entity_poly.entity_id
_entity_poly.type
_entity_poly.pdbx_seq_one_letter_code
_entity_poly.pdbx_strand_id
1 'polypeptide(L)'
;TTKYEKLQSDYNELKKFTNVSKNKLNIIDYLNTNLSCKEFDFNDFCKSISLNFCNSYLDIIFKNDYVIGVSQIIINEIEKIKLENIYNLPIYAFNHKDGILYIYDNTIFSWIQINDKYLKTLIKEVSKNLLKAFLIWKNENETHFLQEQFSEIYVLNMKKVIGNNFDNRNKDIMIKNHIYKHIKVSIKNIFEIN
;
A
#
# COMPACT_ATOMS: atom_id res chain seq x y z
N THR A 1 11.51 48.38 31.68
CA THR A 1 10.91 47.14 31.12
C THR A 1 11.63 45.94 31.66
N THR A 2 10.92 45.32 32.50
CA THR A 2 11.50 44.46 33.49
C THR A 2 11.68 43.02 32.96
N LYS A 3 12.64 42.31 33.51
CA LYS A 3 12.88 40.89 33.29
C LYS A 3 11.59 40.04 33.32
N TYR A 4 10.58 40.53 34.04
CA TYR A 4 9.25 39.92 34.14
C TYR A 4 8.44 40.06 32.84
N GLU A 5 8.46 41.20 32.18
CA GLU A 5 7.71 41.42 30.92
C GLU A 5 8.29 40.57 29.78
N LYS A 6 9.63 40.45 29.77
CA LYS A 6 10.29 39.53 28.80
C LYS A 6 9.92 38.07 29.05
N LEU A 7 9.94 37.64 30.32
CA LEU A 7 9.55 36.28 30.69
C LEU A 7 8.09 35.98 30.33
N GLN A 8 7.20 36.97 30.50
CA GLN A 8 5.78 36.88 30.15
C GLN A 8 5.59 36.80 28.63
N SER A 9 6.38 37.53 27.85
CA SER A 9 6.37 37.45 26.39
C SER A 9 6.84 36.08 25.93
N ASP A 10 7.97 35.60 26.43
CA ASP A 10 8.53 34.29 26.09
C ASP A 10 7.60 33.15 26.50
N TYR A 11 6.93 33.28 27.65
CA TYR A 11 5.91 32.31 28.08
C TYR A 11 4.69 32.30 27.14
N ASN A 12 4.22 33.48 26.70
CA ASN A 12 3.09 33.58 25.77
C ASN A 12 3.43 33.07 24.37
N GLU A 13 4.66 33.27 23.89
CA GLU A 13 5.15 32.64 22.66
C GLU A 13 5.24 31.12 22.79
N LEU A 14 5.85 30.60 23.85
CA LEU A 14 5.87 29.17 24.12
C LEU A 14 4.46 28.57 24.22
N LYS A 15 3.52 29.29 24.82
CA LYS A 15 2.12 28.87 24.91
C LYS A 15 1.42 28.85 23.55
N LYS A 16 1.75 29.78 22.66
CA LYS A 16 1.28 29.75 21.26
C LYS A 16 1.83 28.50 20.54
N PHE A 17 3.13 28.22 20.65
CA PHE A 17 3.73 27.03 20.05
C PHE A 17 3.17 25.73 20.63
N THR A 18 2.93 25.63 21.94
CA THR A 18 2.33 24.44 22.57
C THR A 18 0.85 24.27 22.22
N ASN A 19 0.11 25.33 21.96
CA ASN A 19 -1.28 25.27 21.50
C ASN A 19 -1.38 24.88 20.02
N VAL A 20 -0.44 25.30 19.18
CA VAL A 20 -0.33 24.85 17.78
C VAL A 20 0.03 23.38 17.70
N SER A 21 0.88 22.88 18.60
CA SER A 21 1.23 21.44 18.66
C SER A 21 0.12 20.55 19.22
N LYS A 22 -0.92 21.11 19.85
CA LYS A 22 -2.08 20.37 20.37
C LYS A 22 -3.20 20.16 19.36
N ASN A 23 -3.22 20.90 18.25
CA ASN A 23 -4.09 20.55 17.14
C ASN A 23 -3.51 19.31 16.45
N LYS A 24 -3.97 18.13 16.86
CA LYS A 24 -3.67 16.88 16.15
C LYS A 24 -4.08 17.09 14.70
N LEU A 25 -3.11 17.17 13.81
CA LEU A 25 -3.37 17.24 12.38
C LEU A 25 -4.29 16.07 12.00
N ASN A 26 -5.50 16.38 11.55
CA ASN A 26 -6.37 15.37 10.99
C ASN A 26 -5.86 15.04 9.58
N ILE A 27 -5.27 13.88 9.42
CA ILE A 27 -4.67 13.47 8.14
C ILE A 27 -5.69 13.41 7.01
N ILE A 28 -6.92 12.99 7.31
CA ILE A 28 -7.99 12.90 6.31
C ILE A 28 -8.37 14.30 5.83
N ASP A 29 -8.53 15.26 6.73
CA ASP A 29 -8.83 16.65 6.39
C ASP A 29 -7.69 17.26 5.56
N TYR A 30 -6.44 16.99 5.97
CA TYR A 30 -5.28 17.42 5.21
C TYR A 30 -5.26 16.85 3.79
N LEU A 31 -5.46 15.54 3.64
CA LEU A 31 -5.49 14.88 2.33
C LEU A 31 -6.62 15.42 1.46
N ASN A 32 -7.81 15.60 2.02
CA ASN A 32 -8.96 16.15 1.30
C ASN A 32 -8.75 17.60 0.84
N THR A 33 -8.02 18.39 1.62
CA THR A 33 -7.75 19.79 1.29
C THR A 33 -6.66 19.94 0.23
N ASN A 34 -5.58 19.16 0.35
CA ASN A 34 -4.37 19.36 -0.45
C ASN A 34 -4.21 18.38 -1.62
N LEU A 35 -4.83 17.20 -1.52
CA LEU A 35 -4.76 16.15 -2.53
C LEU A 35 -6.18 15.78 -2.99
N SER A 36 -7.04 16.77 -3.14
CA SER A 36 -8.38 16.54 -3.67
C SER A 36 -8.31 16.09 -5.12
N CYS A 37 -9.01 15.15 -5.50
CA CYS A 37 -9.17 14.75 -6.75
C CYS A 37 -9.09 13.89 -7.54
N LYS A 38 -9.83 12.95 -7.88
CA LYS A 38 -8.94 12.43 -8.78
C LYS A 38 -9.58 11.62 -9.84
N GLU A 39 -9.05 11.80 -10.97
CA GLU A 39 -9.30 11.02 -12.16
C GLU A 39 -8.97 9.52 -11.95
N PHE A 40 -8.07 9.22 -10.98
CA PHE A 40 -7.59 7.87 -10.68
C PHE A 40 -7.75 7.57 -9.20
N ASP A 41 -8.75 6.76 -8.85
CA ASP A 41 -9.06 6.38 -7.47
C ASP A 41 -8.49 4.99 -7.09
N PHE A 42 -8.79 4.55 -5.87
CA PHE A 42 -8.35 3.24 -5.38
C PHE A 42 -8.95 2.06 -6.19
N ASN A 43 -10.17 2.18 -6.69
CA ASN A 43 -10.76 1.12 -7.50
C ASN A 43 -10.10 1.04 -8.88
N ASP A 44 -9.73 2.18 -9.45
CA ASP A 44 -8.99 2.24 -10.71
C ASP A 44 -7.57 1.69 -10.53
N PHE A 45 -6.94 1.96 -9.38
CA PHE A 45 -5.68 1.32 -9.01
C PHE A 45 -5.81 -0.21 -8.94
N CYS A 46 -6.85 -0.74 -8.30
CA CYS A 46 -7.07 -2.19 -8.27
C CYS A 46 -7.26 -2.79 -9.66
N LYS A 47 -7.96 -2.07 -10.57
CA LYS A 47 -8.13 -2.49 -11.97
C LYS A 47 -6.82 -2.40 -12.76
N SER A 48 -6.02 -1.35 -12.55
CA SER A 48 -4.75 -1.17 -13.25
C SER A 48 -3.76 -2.30 -12.97
N ILE A 49 -3.72 -2.81 -11.74
CA ILE A 49 -2.92 -4.00 -11.40
C ILE A 49 -3.32 -5.19 -12.29
N SER A 50 -4.62 -5.36 -12.58
CA SER A 50 -5.10 -6.45 -13.44
C SER A 50 -4.71 -6.26 -14.89
N LEU A 51 -4.69 -5.02 -15.40
CA LEU A 51 -4.32 -4.70 -16.78
C LEU A 51 -2.82 -4.81 -17.01
N ASN A 52 -2.02 -4.41 -16.02
CA ASN A 52 -0.56 -4.37 -16.10
C ASN A 52 0.11 -5.67 -15.66
N PHE A 53 -0.68 -6.69 -15.34
CA PHE A 53 -0.14 -7.94 -14.80
C PHE A 53 0.73 -8.66 -15.83
N CYS A 54 1.97 -8.95 -15.48
CA CYS A 54 2.95 -9.62 -16.33
C CYS A 54 3.46 -10.93 -15.71
N ASN A 55 3.99 -11.82 -16.54
CA ASN A 55 4.52 -13.11 -16.10
C ASN A 55 5.67 -12.99 -15.09
N SER A 56 6.42 -11.87 -15.10
CA SER A 56 7.47 -11.62 -14.12
C SER A 56 6.95 -11.54 -12.67
N TYR A 57 5.65 -11.31 -12.47
CA TYR A 57 5.04 -11.36 -11.13
C TYR A 57 4.97 -12.77 -10.56
N LEU A 58 4.90 -13.80 -11.40
CA LEU A 58 5.07 -15.18 -10.95
C LEU A 58 6.46 -15.43 -10.39
N ASP A 59 7.50 -14.89 -11.03
CA ASP A 59 8.86 -15.03 -10.54
C ASP A 59 9.03 -14.44 -9.14
N ILE A 60 8.36 -13.34 -8.86
CA ILE A 60 8.35 -12.73 -7.52
C ILE A 60 7.75 -13.69 -6.50
N ILE A 61 6.60 -14.32 -6.83
CA ILE A 61 5.96 -15.30 -5.94
C ILE A 61 6.79 -16.57 -5.82
N PHE A 62 7.38 -17.07 -6.91
CA PHE A 62 8.19 -18.30 -6.89
C PHE A 62 9.48 -18.14 -6.06
N LYS A 63 10.07 -16.94 -6.06
CA LYS A 63 11.27 -16.63 -5.26
C LYS A 63 10.96 -16.38 -3.78
N ASN A 64 9.76 -15.87 -3.48
CA ASN A 64 9.35 -15.49 -2.15
C ASN A 64 8.22 -16.39 -1.62
N ASP A 65 7.59 -15.97 -0.55
CA ASP A 65 6.30 -16.52 -0.12
C ASP A 65 5.13 -15.64 -0.64
N TYR A 66 3.91 -16.10 -0.36
CA TYR A 66 2.69 -15.38 -0.77
C TYR A 66 2.61 -13.96 -0.21
N VAL A 67 2.91 -13.77 1.08
CA VAL A 67 2.77 -12.47 1.75
C VAL A 67 3.77 -11.47 1.19
N ILE A 68 5.03 -11.85 1.10
CA ILE A 68 6.09 -11.00 0.56
C ILE A 68 5.84 -10.72 -0.92
N GLY A 69 5.52 -11.76 -1.69
CA GLY A 69 5.31 -11.64 -3.13
C GLY A 69 4.13 -10.75 -3.49
N VAL A 70 2.95 -10.95 -2.87
CA VAL A 70 1.78 -10.09 -3.09
C VAL A 70 2.06 -8.65 -2.67
N SER A 71 2.72 -8.46 -1.53
CA SER A 71 3.11 -7.12 -1.07
C SER A 71 4.03 -6.44 -2.09
N GLN A 72 5.03 -7.14 -2.60
CA GLN A 72 6.01 -6.59 -3.54
C GLN A 72 5.35 -6.22 -4.88
N ILE A 73 4.40 -7.01 -5.38
CA ILE A 73 3.64 -6.69 -6.58
C ILE A 73 2.87 -5.38 -6.39
N ILE A 74 2.15 -5.24 -5.27
CA ILE A 74 1.40 -4.02 -4.96
C ILE A 74 2.34 -2.81 -4.85
N ILE A 75 3.46 -2.96 -4.15
CA ILE A 75 4.47 -1.91 -3.99
C ILE A 75 5.05 -1.49 -5.35
N ASN A 76 5.37 -2.44 -6.21
CA ASN A 76 5.89 -2.16 -7.55
C ASN A 76 4.89 -1.33 -8.38
N GLU A 77 3.59 -1.63 -8.30
CA GLU A 77 2.58 -0.84 -9.00
C GLU A 77 2.41 0.57 -8.40
N ILE A 78 2.50 0.72 -7.08
CA ILE A 78 2.50 2.03 -6.42
C ILE A 78 3.72 2.86 -6.87
N GLU A 79 4.91 2.27 -6.90
CA GLU A 79 6.14 2.97 -7.31
C GLU A 79 6.11 3.37 -8.80
N LYS A 80 5.50 2.58 -9.69
CA LYS A 80 5.29 2.97 -11.09
C LYS A 80 4.46 4.26 -11.19
N ILE A 81 3.31 4.31 -10.51
CA ILE A 81 2.45 5.50 -10.51
C ILE A 81 3.19 6.70 -9.92
N LYS A 82 3.96 6.48 -8.85
CA LYS A 82 4.73 7.53 -8.19
C LYS A 82 5.80 8.14 -9.10
N LEU A 83 6.42 7.33 -9.96
CA LEU A 83 7.39 7.81 -10.96
C LEU A 83 6.73 8.65 -12.05
N GLU A 84 5.48 8.33 -12.43
CA GLU A 84 4.74 9.09 -13.42
C GLU A 84 4.20 10.40 -12.83
N ASN A 85 3.57 10.34 -11.68
CA ASN A 85 3.05 11.51 -10.97
C ASN A 85 2.77 11.21 -9.49
N ILE A 86 3.61 11.73 -8.61
CA ILE A 86 3.49 11.54 -7.16
C ILE A 86 2.16 12.03 -6.59
N TYR A 87 1.52 13.03 -7.19
CA TYR A 87 0.23 13.58 -6.73
C TYR A 87 -0.98 12.73 -7.14
N ASN A 88 -0.80 11.76 -8.04
CA ASN A 88 -1.86 10.86 -8.49
C ASN A 88 -1.90 9.52 -7.73
N LEU A 89 -1.15 9.40 -6.64
CA LEU A 89 -1.20 8.18 -5.84
C LEU A 89 -2.57 8.02 -5.18
N PRO A 90 -3.27 6.90 -5.42
CA PRO A 90 -4.57 6.65 -4.81
C PRO A 90 -4.46 6.07 -3.38
N ILE A 91 -3.23 5.87 -2.90
CA ILE A 91 -2.92 5.28 -1.61
C ILE A 91 -1.71 5.96 -0.97
N TYR A 92 -1.85 6.32 0.31
CA TYR A 92 -0.78 6.92 1.12
C TYR A 92 -0.63 6.22 2.47
N ALA A 93 0.56 6.34 3.04
CA ALA A 93 0.84 5.98 4.43
C ALA A 93 1.73 7.05 5.08
N PHE A 94 1.54 7.28 6.37
CA PHE A 94 2.30 8.27 7.13
C PHE A 94 2.87 7.66 8.41
N ASN A 95 4.03 8.14 8.80
CA ASN A 95 4.75 7.66 10.00
C ASN A 95 4.17 8.14 11.34
N HIS A 96 3.08 8.94 11.34
CA HIS A 96 2.44 9.45 12.56
C HIS A 96 1.60 8.40 13.30
N LYS A 97 1.14 7.37 12.60
CA LYS A 97 0.36 6.26 13.14
C LYS A 97 0.63 4.98 12.38
N ASP A 98 1.20 4.01 13.08
CA ASP A 98 1.64 2.76 12.46
C ASP A 98 0.51 1.93 11.85
N GLY A 99 0.82 1.32 10.70
CA GLY A 99 -0.04 0.36 10.04
C GLY A 99 -1.32 0.93 9.42
N ILE A 100 -1.43 2.26 9.25
CA ILE A 100 -2.59 2.88 8.60
C ILE A 100 -2.24 3.25 7.17
N LEU A 101 -3.08 2.76 6.25
CA LEU A 101 -3.11 3.18 4.86
C LEU A 101 -4.35 4.07 4.63
N TYR A 102 -4.18 5.11 3.85
CA TYR A 102 -5.25 6.01 3.40
C TYR A 102 -5.46 5.81 1.92
N ILE A 103 -6.72 5.74 1.49
CA ILE A 103 -7.11 5.56 0.09
C ILE A 103 -8.11 6.64 -0.32
N TYR A 104 -8.07 7.03 -1.59
CA TYR A 104 -9.08 7.92 -2.16
C TYR A 104 -10.21 7.11 -2.80
N ASP A 105 -11.44 7.42 -2.46
CA ASP A 105 -12.64 6.76 -2.96
C ASP A 105 -13.53 7.76 -3.69
N ASN A 106 -13.67 7.60 -5.01
CA ASN A 106 -14.50 8.45 -5.85
C ASN A 106 -16.01 8.30 -5.59
N THR A 107 -16.44 7.24 -4.92
CA THR A 107 -17.88 7.06 -4.62
C THR A 107 -18.37 8.04 -3.55
N ILE A 108 -17.46 8.46 -2.67
CA ILE A 108 -17.72 9.43 -1.60
C ILE A 108 -16.89 10.71 -1.75
N PHE A 109 -16.08 10.80 -2.83
CA PHE A 109 -15.18 11.92 -3.11
C PHE A 109 -14.29 12.33 -1.93
N SER A 110 -13.71 11.33 -1.24
CA SER A 110 -12.95 11.57 -0.03
C SER A 110 -11.85 10.55 0.20
N TRP A 111 -10.81 11.01 0.90
CA TRP A 111 -9.81 10.14 1.51
C TRP A 111 -10.38 9.46 2.74
N ILE A 112 -10.14 8.17 2.87
CA ILE A 112 -10.54 7.36 4.01
C ILE A 112 -9.40 6.44 4.46
N GLN A 113 -9.47 5.97 5.70
CA GLN A 113 -8.61 4.86 6.13
C GLN A 113 -9.05 3.58 5.44
N ILE A 114 -8.08 2.81 4.93
CA ILE A 114 -8.39 1.50 4.35
C ILE A 114 -9.01 0.59 5.41
N ASN A 115 -10.14 0.02 5.09
CA ASN A 115 -10.79 -1.00 5.91
C ASN A 115 -10.55 -2.40 5.30
N ASP A 116 -10.99 -3.44 6.02
CA ASP A 116 -10.80 -4.83 5.60
C ASP A 116 -11.43 -5.13 4.23
N LYS A 117 -12.53 -4.48 3.88
CA LYS A 117 -13.19 -4.68 2.58
C LYS A 117 -12.30 -4.23 1.42
N TYR A 118 -11.78 -3.01 1.49
CA TYR A 118 -10.89 -2.47 0.44
C TYR A 118 -9.58 -3.25 0.37
N LEU A 119 -8.98 -3.58 1.53
CA LEU A 119 -7.76 -4.39 1.57
C LEU A 119 -7.96 -5.76 0.92
N LYS A 120 -9.04 -6.45 1.24
CA LYS A 120 -9.39 -7.75 0.64
C LYS A 120 -9.64 -7.63 -0.86
N THR A 121 -10.27 -6.55 -1.31
CA THR A 121 -10.47 -6.30 -2.75
C THR A 121 -9.13 -6.20 -3.47
N LEU A 122 -8.19 -5.41 -2.95
CA LEU A 122 -6.85 -5.26 -3.52
C LEU A 122 -6.10 -6.60 -3.59
N ILE A 123 -6.04 -7.33 -2.48
CA ILE A 123 -5.36 -8.63 -2.39
C ILE A 123 -6.02 -9.65 -3.34
N LYS A 124 -7.34 -9.65 -3.42
CA LYS A 124 -8.10 -10.55 -4.30
C LYS A 124 -7.80 -10.32 -5.77
N GLU A 125 -7.67 -9.07 -6.21
CA GLU A 125 -7.33 -8.77 -7.62
C GLU A 125 -5.93 -9.25 -7.97
N VAL A 126 -4.95 -9.05 -7.11
CA VAL A 126 -3.59 -9.59 -7.30
C VAL A 126 -3.61 -11.12 -7.34
N SER A 127 -4.27 -11.75 -6.36
CA SER A 127 -4.33 -13.22 -6.27
C SER A 127 -5.02 -13.87 -7.46
N LYS A 128 -6.09 -13.25 -7.96
CA LYS A 128 -6.81 -13.69 -9.16
C LYS A 128 -5.92 -13.70 -10.40
N ASN A 129 -5.10 -12.66 -10.56
CA ASN A 129 -4.20 -12.57 -11.70
C ASN A 129 -2.99 -13.49 -11.56
N LEU A 130 -2.46 -13.66 -10.34
CA LEU A 130 -1.44 -14.67 -10.06
C LEU A 130 -1.92 -16.07 -10.42
N LEU A 131 -3.13 -16.43 -10.04
CA LEU A 131 -3.71 -17.74 -10.38
C LEU A 131 -3.86 -17.93 -11.88
N LYS A 132 -4.34 -16.91 -12.59
CA LYS A 132 -4.45 -16.97 -14.07
C LYS A 132 -3.07 -17.16 -14.72
N ALA A 133 -2.09 -16.36 -14.32
CA ALA A 133 -0.73 -16.49 -14.84
C ALA A 133 -0.11 -17.84 -14.52
N PHE A 134 -0.36 -18.37 -13.32
CA PHE A 134 0.10 -19.70 -12.92
C PHE A 134 -0.51 -20.83 -13.77
N LEU A 135 -1.79 -20.70 -14.14
CA LEU A 135 -2.43 -21.67 -15.04
C LEU A 135 -1.84 -21.62 -16.45
N ILE A 136 -1.51 -20.44 -16.95
CA ILE A 136 -0.80 -20.26 -18.23
C ILE A 136 0.59 -20.93 -18.13
N TRP A 137 1.36 -20.57 -17.12
CA TRP A 137 2.68 -21.14 -16.86
C TRP A 137 2.64 -22.67 -16.76
N LYS A 138 1.62 -23.23 -16.09
CA LYS A 138 1.38 -24.67 -16.04
C LYS A 138 1.25 -25.26 -17.43
N ASN A 139 0.39 -24.70 -18.26
CA ASN A 139 0.12 -25.22 -19.62
C ASN A 139 1.36 -25.13 -20.52
N GLU A 140 2.13 -24.05 -20.42
CA GLU A 140 3.39 -23.87 -21.17
C GLU A 140 4.47 -24.89 -20.79
N ASN A 141 4.41 -25.44 -19.57
CA ASN A 141 5.36 -26.41 -19.06
C ASN A 141 4.79 -27.85 -18.97
N GLU A 142 3.66 -28.13 -19.60
CA GLU A 142 2.94 -29.41 -19.47
C GLU A 142 3.80 -30.61 -19.84
N THR A 143 4.66 -30.49 -20.84
CA THR A 143 5.59 -31.56 -21.27
C THR A 143 6.62 -31.95 -20.21
N HIS A 144 6.92 -31.07 -19.27
CA HIS A 144 7.87 -31.31 -18.19
C HIS A 144 7.26 -32.03 -16.99
N PHE A 145 5.92 -32.15 -16.91
CA PHE A 145 5.23 -32.83 -15.79
C PHE A 145 5.51 -34.31 -15.68
N LEU A 146 6.03 -34.95 -16.72
CA LEU A 146 6.46 -36.33 -16.69
C LEU A 146 7.78 -36.52 -15.90
N GLN A 147 8.45 -35.46 -15.56
CA GLN A 147 9.69 -35.49 -14.75
C GLN A 147 9.29 -35.27 -13.27
N GLU A 148 9.72 -36.18 -12.40
CA GLU A 148 9.42 -36.15 -10.96
C GLU A 148 9.82 -34.82 -10.31
N GLN A 149 11.00 -34.30 -10.63
CA GLN A 149 11.50 -33.00 -10.12
C GLN A 149 10.59 -31.82 -10.49
N PHE A 150 9.99 -31.84 -11.67
CA PHE A 150 9.09 -30.77 -12.08
C PHE A 150 7.76 -30.83 -11.31
N SER A 151 7.27 -32.01 -10.99
CA SER A 151 6.07 -32.20 -10.18
C SER A 151 6.23 -31.60 -8.78
N GLU A 152 7.40 -31.75 -8.16
CA GLU A 152 7.72 -31.15 -6.86
C GLU A 152 7.75 -29.62 -6.94
N ILE A 153 8.42 -29.05 -7.95
CA ILE A 153 8.48 -27.60 -8.20
C ILE A 153 7.06 -27.04 -8.43
N TYR A 154 6.24 -27.74 -9.20
CA TYR A 154 4.85 -27.35 -9.44
C TYR A 154 4.05 -27.24 -8.13
N VAL A 155 4.10 -28.29 -7.31
CA VAL A 155 3.37 -28.32 -6.03
C VAL A 155 3.86 -27.22 -5.08
N LEU A 156 5.17 -26.99 -5.02
CA LEU A 156 5.76 -25.92 -4.22
C LEU A 156 5.27 -24.54 -4.69
N ASN A 157 5.34 -24.27 -5.99
CA ASN A 157 4.93 -23.00 -6.57
C ASN A 157 3.41 -22.80 -6.45
N MET A 158 2.61 -23.84 -6.63
CA MET A 158 1.17 -23.78 -6.40
C MET A 158 0.84 -23.37 -4.96
N LYS A 159 1.49 -23.97 -3.96
CA LYS A 159 1.31 -23.60 -2.55
C LYS A 159 1.64 -22.13 -2.31
N LYS A 160 2.70 -21.61 -2.95
CA LYS A 160 3.07 -20.19 -2.86
C LYS A 160 2.01 -19.29 -3.49
N VAL A 161 1.50 -19.61 -4.66
CA VAL A 161 0.50 -18.82 -5.39
C VAL A 161 -0.84 -18.72 -4.64
N ILE A 162 -1.28 -19.82 -4.02
CA ILE A 162 -2.54 -19.85 -3.25
C ILE A 162 -2.38 -19.39 -1.79
N GLY A 163 -1.15 -19.22 -1.33
CA GLY A 163 -0.88 -18.79 0.04
C GLY A 163 -1.29 -19.80 1.11
N ASN A 164 -1.12 -21.09 0.84
CA ASN A 164 -1.65 -22.16 1.70
C ASN A 164 -0.92 -22.32 3.04
N ASN A 165 0.22 -21.63 3.22
CA ASN A 165 1.05 -21.73 4.42
C ASN A 165 0.69 -20.70 5.51
N PHE A 166 -0.38 -19.91 5.32
CA PHE A 166 -0.75 -18.83 6.22
C PHE A 166 -2.22 -18.89 6.63
N ASP A 167 -2.51 -18.57 7.88
CA ASP A 167 -3.89 -18.28 8.31
C ASP A 167 -4.43 -17.04 7.58
N ASN A 168 -5.65 -17.13 7.04
CA ASN A 168 -6.26 -16.10 6.20
C ASN A 168 -6.36 -14.71 6.88
N ARG A 169 -6.56 -14.66 8.20
CA ARG A 169 -6.61 -13.37 8.93
C ARG A 169 -5.25 -12.71 9.04
N ASN A 170 -4.21 -13.50 9.26
CA ASN A 170 -2.86 -12.99 9.42
C ASN A 170 -2.24 -12.53 8.09
N LYS A 171 -2.57 -13.18 6.97
CA LYS A 171 -2.07 -12.82 5.64
C LYS A 171 -2.36 -11.36 5.29
N ASP A 172 -3.61 -10.95 5.38
CA ASP A 172 -4.05 -9.61 4.97
C ASP A 172 -3.38 -8.53 5.83
N ILE A 173 -3.26 -8.77 7.12
CA ILE A 173 -2.57 -7.86 8.05
C ILE A 173 -1.08 -7.78 7.76
N MET A 174 -0.44 -8.91 7.48
CA MET A 174 0.99 -8.94 7.13
C MET A 174 1.24 -8.20 5.82
N ILE A 175 0.44 -8.43 4.78
CA ILE A 175 0.53 -7.72 3.50
C ILE A 175 0.35 -6.21 3.72
N LYS A 176 -0.69 -5.79 4.45
CA LYS A 176 -0.91 -4.38 4.78
C LYS A 176 0.31 -3.76 5.48
N ASN A 177 0.88 -4.45 6.45
CA ASN A 177 2.04 -3.96 7.19
C ASN A 177 3.31 -3.87 6.32
N HIS A 178 3.50 -4.79 5.37
CA HIS A 178 4.59 -4.71 4.40
C HIS A 178 4.43 -3.50 3.48
N ILE A 179 3.24 -3.31 2.92
CA ILE A 179 2.93 -2.13 2.09
C ILE A 179 3.18 -0.85 2.91
N TYR A 180 2.60 -0.75 4.11
CA TYR A 180 2.77 0.40 4.99
C TYR A 180 4.25 0.74 5.23
N LYS A 181 5.05 -0.24 5.61
CA LYS A 181 6.47 -0.05 5.90
C LYS A 181 7.25 0.52 4.72
N HIS A 182 6.86 0.15 3.51
CA HIS A 182 7.55 0.55 2.29
C HIS A 182 7.14 1.94 1.80
N ILE A 183 5.83 2.24 1.81
CA ILE A 183 5.32 3.49 1.22
C ILE A 183 5.18 4.64 2.23
N LYS A 184 5.38 4.40 3.53
CA LYS A 184 5.20 5.43 4.55
C LYS A 184 6.16 6.59 4.37
N VAL A 185 5.62 7.79 4.47
CA VAL A 185 6.38 9.04 4.39
C VAL A 185 6.18 9.88 5.64
N SER A 186 7.12 10.81 5.87
CA SER A 186 6.95 11.82 6.93
C SER A 186 5.92 12.85 6.47
N ILE A 187 5.00 13.21 7.35
CA ILE A 187 4.07 14.32 7.10
C ILE A 187 4.83 15.61 6.78
N LYS A 188 5.96 15.85 7.44
CA LYS A 188 6.81 17.02 7.19
C LYS A 188 7.28 17.12 5.74
N ASN A 189 7.62 15.98 5.13
CA ASN A 189 8.11 15.96 3.75
C ASN A 189 7.04 16.37 2.72
N ILE A 190 5.76 16.30 3.08
CA ILE A 190 4.66 16.77 2.22
C ILE A 190 4.44 18.27 2.37
N PHE A 191 4.75 18.84 3.53
CA PHE A 191 4.64 20.28 3.77
C PHE A 191 5.79 21.09 3.13
N GLU A 192 6.94 20.47 2.86
CA GLU A 192 8.12 21.14 2.30
C GLU A 192 8.10 21.17 0.75
N ILE A 193 7.11 20.54 0.12
CA ILE A 193 6.98 20.48 -1.37
C ILE A 193 6.03 21.58 -1.89
N ASN A 194 5.40 22.34 -1.01
CA ASN A 194 4.59 23.52 -1.31
C ASN A 194 5.29 24.78 -0.79
#